data_1afd52bc5c6aaadb214f45a5fa300046
#
_entry.id   1afd52bc5c6aaadb214f45a5fa300046
#
_cell.length_a   1.000
_cell.length_b   1.000
_cell.length_c   1.000
_cell.angle_alpha   90.00
_cell.angle_beta   90.00
_cell.angle_gamma   90.00
#
_symmetry.space_group_name_H-M   'P 1'
#
loop_
_entity.id
_entity.type
_entity.pdbx_description
1 polymer ?
#
loop_
_entity_poly.entity_id
_entity_poly.type
_entity_poly.pdbx_seq_one_letter_code
_entity_poly.pdbx_strand_id
1 'polypeptide(L)'
;MLGNTTLMTLPKVGFLSSRKVPPAAVMKCYDWATEMRDRGVCVMGGFQSPLERDVLTFLLQGKQPVIWVLARKLWTPRGVPKAYRAAIEEGRLLIVSPVSQSIRRVDAQSAAVRNRFVLEHSDRHVFGSLDPNGQLAKMLEGVSQDQIQVLG
;
A
#
# COMPACT_ATOMS: atom_id res chain seq x y z
N MET A 1 12.83 -2.70 9.01
CA MET A 1 11.37 -2.88 9.10
C MET A 1 10.89 -2.64 10.53
N LEU A 2 9.73 -2.07 10.69
CA LEU A 2 9.09 -1.88 11.99
C LEU A 2 7.85 -2.78 12.08
N GLY A 3 7.82 -3.70 13.04
CA GLY A 3 6.70 -4.59 13.29
C GLY A 3 7.02 -6.05 13.00
N ASN A 4 5.98 -6.84 12.80
CA ASN A 4 6.10 -8.29 12.61
C ASN A 4 6.55 -8.62 11.18
N THR A 5 7.82 -8.97 11.02
CA THR A 5 8.42 -9.26 9.71
C THR A 5 7.87 -10.52 9.05
N THR A 6 7.22 -11.41 9.83
CA THR A 6 6.62 -12.63 9.27
C THR A 6 5.46 -12.30 8.32
N LEU A 7 4.88 -11.09 8.40
CA LEU A 7 3.83 -10.67 7.47
C LEU A 7 4.29 -10.68 6.01
N MET A 8 5.59 -10.51 5.76
CA MET A 8 6.15 -10.59 4.40
C MET A 8 6.02 -11.97 3.76
N THR A 9 5.81 -13.02 4.56
CA THR A 9 5.66 -14.39 4.06
C THR A 9 4.23 -14.73 3.65
N LEU A 10 3.26 -13.88 4.00
CA LEU A 10 1.85 -14.14 3.71
C LEU A 10 1.53 -13.86 2.24
N PRO A 11 0.55 -14.58 1.66
CA PRO A 11 -0.08 -14.14 0.41
C PRO A 11 -0.68 -12.75 0.62
N LYS A 12 -0.48 -11.85 -0.34
CA LYS A 12 -0.91 -10.47 -0.16
C LYS A 12 -1.33 -9.80 -1.45
N VAL A 13 -2.23 -8.84 -1.33
CA VAL A 13 -2.72 -7.99 -2.41
C VAL A 13 -2.05 -6.63 -2.29
N GLY A 14 -1.45 -6.15 -3.38
CA GLY A 14 -0.91 -4.81 -3.46
C GLY A 14 -1.99 -3.80 -3.84
N PHE A 15 -2.03 -2.66 -3.16
CA PHE A 15 -2.93 -1.55 -3.50
C PHE A 15 -2.12 -0.31 -3.83
N LEU A 16 -2.30 0.20 -5.05
CA LEU A 16 -1.70 1.43 -5.53
C LEU A 16 -2.76 2.25 -6.27
N SER A 17 -2.50 3.53 -6.49
CA SER A 17 -3.40 4.38 -7.27
C SER A 17 -2.64 5.53 -7.91
N SER A 18 -3.06 5.90 -9.12
CA SER A 18 -2.69 7.17 -9.71
C SER A 18 -3.28 8.31 -8.86
N ARG A 19 -2.68 9.49 -8.93
CA ARG A 19 -3.07 10.64 -8.08
C ARG A 19 -4.49 11.11 -8.34
N LYS A 20 -4.91 11.12 -9.60
CA LYS A 20 -6.27 11.56 -9.98
C LYS A 20 -7.20 10.35 -9.91
N VAL A 21 -8.17 10.43 -9.02
CA VAL A 21 -9.18 9.38 -8.87
C VAL A 21 -10.54 9.99 -9.09
N PRO A 22 -11.30 9.51 -10.09
CA PRO A 22 -12.68 9.98 -10.32
C PRO A 22 -13.54 9.72 -9.07
N PRO A 23 -14.51 10.61 -8.76
CA PRO A 23 -15.37 10.43 -7.57
C PRO A 23 -16.04 9.06 -7.48
N ALA A 24 -16.49 8.51 -8.61
CA ALA A 24 -17.10 7.17 -8.65
C ALA A 24 -16.11 6.07 -8.21
N ALA A 25 -14.83 6.22 -8.53
CA ALA A 25 -13.79 5.27 -8.16
C ALA A 25 -13.46 5.35 -6.66
N VAL A 26 -13.60 6.52 -6.03
CA VAL A 26 -13.35 6.69 -4.60
C VAL A 26 -14.22 5.75 -3.77
N MET A 27 -15.51 5.71 -4.05
CA MET A 27 -16.44 4.82 -3.33
C MET A 27 -16.10 3.35 -3.56
N LYS A 28 -15.72 2.99 -4.77
CA LYS A 28 -15.28 1.62 -5.08
C LYS A 28 -14.04 1.22 -4.28
N CYS A 29 -13.12 2.16 -4.07
CA CYS A 29 -11.94 1.91 -3.24
C CYS A 29 -12.31 1.66 -1.78
N TYR A 30 -13.25 2.43 -1.23
CA TYR A 30 -13.71 2.25 0.15
C TYR A 30 -14.43 0.91 0.31
N ASP A 31 -15.29 0.55 -0.63
CA ASP A 31 -15.99 -0.74 -0.63
C ASP A 31 -15.00 -1.90 -0.73
N TRP A 32 -14.00 -1.77 -1.58
CA TRP A 32 -12.95 -2.77 -1.72
C TRP A 32 -12.15 -2.93 -0.42
N ALA A 33 -11.76 -1.82 0.21
CA ALA A 33 -11.01 -1.85 1.48
C ALA A 33 -11.82 -2.53 2.58
N THR A 34 -13.12 -2.24 2.66
CA THR A 34 -14.04 -2.88 3.60
C THR A 34 -14.14 -4.37 3.36
N GLU A 35 -14.24 -4.79 2.09
CA GLU A 35 -14.29 -6.20 1.71
C GLU A 35 -13.00 -6.93 2.12
N MET A 36 -11.84 -6.35 1.82
CA MET A 36 -10.55 -6.94 2.20
C MET A 36 -10.41 -7.07 3.71
N ARG A 37 -10.85 -6.03 4.44
CA ARG A 37 -10.90 -6.05 5.90
C ARG A 37 -11.75 -7.21 6.41
N ASP A 38 -12.95 -7.35 5.90
CA ASP A 38 -13.91 -8.36 6.38
C ASP A 38 -13.48 -9.77 6.00
N ARG A 39 -12.77 -9.93 4.88
CA ARG A 39 -12.22 -11.22 4.43
C ARG A 39 -10.88 -11.58 5.07
N GLY A 40 -10.27 -10.68 5.83
CA GLY A 40 -8.99 -10.94 6.47
C GLY A 40 -7.80 -10.99 5.51
N VAL A 41 -7.87 -10.32 4.36
CA VAL A 41 -6.82 -10.33 3.35
C VAL A 41 -5.67 -9.40 3.75
N CYS A 42 -4.42 -9.88 3.64
CA CYS A 42 -3.25 -9.05 3.83
C CYS A 42 -3.11 -8.07 2.66
N VAL A 43 -3.05 -6.77 2.94
CA VAL A 43 -2.89 -5.73 1.94
C VAL A 43 -1.57 -5.01 2.13
N MET A 44 -0.82 -4.85 1.04
CA MET A 44 0.42 -4.09 0.98
C MET A 44 0.21 -2.84 0.13
N GLY A 45 0.65 -1.68 0.58
CA GLY A 45 0.50 -0.45 -0.19
C GLY A 45 1.41 0.67 0.30
N GLY A 46 1.41 1.77 -0.47
CA GLY A 46 2.18 2.96 -0.12
C GLY A 46 1.41 3.95 0.76
N PHE A 47 0.11 3.89 0.72
CA PHE A 47 -0.82 4.66 1.56
C PHE A 47 -0.41 6.14 1.73
N GLN A 48 -0.02 6.78 0.64
CA GLN A 48 0.53 8.13 0.69
C GLN A 48 -0.48 9.23 0.35
N SER A 49 -1.27 9.05 -0.71
CA SER A 49 -2.29 10.02 -1.10
C SER A 49 -3.45 10.03 -0.10
N PRO A 50 -4.30 11.09 -0.08
CA PRO A 50 -5.47 11.10 0.80
C PRO A 50 -6.37 9.88 0.63
N LEU A 51 -6.65 9.46 -0.60
CA LEU A 51 -7.44 8.26 -0.88
C LEU A 51 -6.80 7.02 -0.28
N GLU A 52 -5.50 6.84 -0.52
CA GLU A 52 -4.77 5.69 -0.01
C GLU A 52 -4.73 5.67 1.53
N ARG A 53 -4.65 6.85 2.17
CA ARG A 53 -4.73 6.97 3.62
C ARG A 53 -6.10 6.58 4.15
N ASP A 54 -7.17 6.92 3.43
CA ASP A 54 -8.51 6.49 3.78
C ASP A 54 -8.63 4.97 3.70
N VAL A 55 -8.09 4.37 2.65
CA VAL A 55 -8.04 2.91 2.50
C VAL A 55 -7.30 2.27 3.68
N LEU A 56 -6.15 2.82 4.07
CA LEU A 56 -5.41 2.34 5.23
C LEU A 56 -6.25 2.41 6.50
N THR A 57 -6.97 3.51 6.70
CA THR A 57 -7.84 3.69 7.86
C THR A 57 -8.91 2.62 7.92
N PHE A 58 -9.57 2.31 6.80
CA PHE A 58 -10.56 1.23 6.73
C PHE A 58 -9.93 -0.13 7.05
N LEU A 59 -8.77 -0.41 6.50
CA LEU A 59 -8.08 -1.68 6.74
C LEU A 59 -7.68 -1.85 8.21
N LEU A 60 -7.20 -0.79 8.85
CA LEU A 60 -6.78 -0.83 10.25
C LEU A 60 -7.92 -0.98 11.24
N GLN A 61 -9.17 -0.75 10.82
CA GLN A 61 -10.35 -1.02 11.65
C GLN A 61 -10.62 -2.52 11.79
N GLY A 62 -10.05 -3.36 10.95
CA GLY A 62 -10.15 -4.80 11.05
C GLY A 62 -9.02 -5.42 11.84
N LYS A 63 -8.84 -6.73 11.66
CA LYS A 63 -7.77 -7.51 12.30
C LYS A 63 -6.77 -8.09 11.31
N GLN A 64 -7.01 -7.90 10.01
CA GLN A 64 -6.14 -8.46 8.98
C GLN A 64 -4.76 -7.79 8.99
N PRO A 65 -3.74 -8.47 8.48
CA PRO A 65 -2.41 -7.91 8.35
C PRO A 65 -2.36 -6.80 7.30
N VAL A 66 -1.57 -5.77 7.55
CA VAL A 66 -1.31 -4.67 6.62
C VAL A 66 0.19 -4.42 6.55
N ILE A 67 0.72 -4.24 5.34
CA ILE A 67 2.12 -3.88 5.14
C ILE A 67 2.16 -2.51 4.48
N TRP A 68 2.77 -1.55 5.16
CA TRP A 68 2.90 -0.18 4.69
C TRP A 68 4.32 0.05 4.18
N VAL A 69 4.44 0.32 2.89
CA VAL A 69 5.73 0.54 2.20
C VAL A 69 5.95 2.04 2.04
N LEU A 70 6.96 2.56 2.71
CA LEU A 70 7.31 3.98 2.67
C LEU A 70 8.21 4.29 1.48
N ALA A 71 8.05 5.47 0.90
CA ALA A 71 8.93 6.01 -0.12
C ALA A 71 9.95 7.01 0.47
N ARG A 72 10.26 6.84 1.73
CA ARG A 72 11.22 7.64 2.50
C ARG A 72 11.88 6.75 3.54
N LYS A 73 12.85 7.31 4.26
CA LYS A 73 13.50 6.58 5.36
C LYS A 73 12.46 6.07 6.36
N LEU A 74 12.76 4.94 6.95
CA LEU A 74 11.93 4.34 7.99
C LEU A 74 11.83 5.28 9.20
N TRP A 75 10.65 5.37 9.79
CA TRP A 75 10.49 6.07 11.07
C TRP A 75 11.30 5.37 12.16
N THR A 76 11.81 6.14 13.10
CA THR A 76 12.26 5.56 14.37
C THR A 76 11.05 5.04 15.14
N PRO A 77 11.21 4.08 16.07
CA PRO A 77 10.06 3.58 16.84
C PRO A 77 9.27 4.70 17.53
N ARG A 78 9.95 5.72 18.05
CA ARG A 78 9.28 6.87 18.67
C ARG A 78 8.68 7.84 17.68
N GLY A 79 9.14 7.84 16.43
CA GLY A 79 8.65 8.70 15.36
C GLY A 79 7.40 8.18 14.66
N VAL A 80 6.97 6.95 14.94
CA VAL A 80 5.74 6.40 14.36
C VAL A 80 4.55 7.21 14.86
N PRO A 81 3.68 7.70 13.95
CA PRO A 81 2.47 8.39 14.38
C PRO A 81 1.65 7.53 15.34
N LYS A 82 1.14 8.17 16.40
CA LYS A 82 0.46 7.48 17.50
C LYS A 82 -0.67 6.58 17.03
N ALA A 83 -1.41 6.99 15.99
CA ALA A 83 -2.56 6.25 15.46
C ALA A 83 -2.19 4.84 14.99
N TYR A 84 -0.94 4.56 14.67
CA TYR A 84 -0.50 3.28 14.09
C TYR A 84 0.22 2.38 15.08
N ARG A 85 0.57 2.89 16.25
CA ARG A 85 1.39 2.14 17.22
C ARG A 85 0.71 0.88 17.73
N ALA A 86 -0.58 0.95 18.01
CA ALA A 86 -1.33 -0.20 18.49
C ALA A 86 -1.32 -1.35 17.50
N ALA A 87 -1.54 -1.06 16.21
CA ALA A 87 -1.52 -2.08 15.17
C ALA A 87 -0.14 -2.74 15.00
N ILE A 88 0.93 -1.96 15.17
CA ILE A 88 2.30 -2.50 15.15
C ILE A 88 2.52 -3.44 16.35
N GLU A 89 2.13 -3.00 17.54
CA GLU A 89 2.28 -3.78 18.77
C GLU A 89 1.46 -5.08 18.73
N GLU A 90 0.29 -5.04 18.11
CA GLU A 90 -0.57 -6.22 17.90
C GLU A 90 -0.01 -7.18 16.85
N GLY A 91 1.05 -6.82 16.16
CA GLY A 91 1.68 -7.66 15.13
C GLY A 91 0.94 -7.73 13.81
N ARG A 92 0.01 -6.80 13.55
CA ARG A 92 -0.79 -6.80 12.32
C ARG A 92 -0.46 -5.66 11.35
N LEU A 93 0.41 -4.72 11.73
CA LEU A 93 0.94 -3.69 10.84
C LEU A 93 2.46 -3.81 10.79
N LEU A 94 3.00 -3.97 9.58
CA LEU A 94 4.43 -3.92 9.31
C LEU A 94 4.73 -2.71 8.45
N ILE A 95 5.73 -1.93 8.83
CA ILE A 95 6.21 -0.78 8.06
C ILE A 95 7.57 -1.11 7.46
N VAL A 96 7.68 -0.94 6.15
CA VAL A 96 8.88 -1.27 5.36
C VAL A 96 9.35 -0.04 4.60
N SER A 97 10.64 0.17 4.51
CA SER A 97 11.24 1.22 3.67
C SER A 97 12.27 0.61 2.73
N PRO A 98 11.96 0.43 1.43
CA PRO A 98 12.90 -0.15 0.47
C PRO A 98 13.86 0.89 -0.15
N VAL A 99 13.74 2.15 0.24
CA VAL A 99 14.57 3.25 -0.30
C VAL A 99 15.78 3.52 0.57
N SER A 100 16.72 4.32 0.06
CA SER A 100 17.86 4.76 0.84
C SER A 100 17.39 5.49 2.11
N GLN A 101 18.03 5.17 3.24
CA GLN A 101 17.68 5.77 4.53
C GLN A 101 18.18 7.23 4.66
N SER A 102 18.82 7.77 3.63
CA SER A 102 19.11 9.20 3.52
C SER A 102 17.93 10.01 2.97
N ILE A 103 16.93 9.37 2.38
CA ILE A 103 15.76 10.03 1.80
C ILE A 103 14.78 10.41 2.89
N ARG A 104 14.67 11.72 3.16
CA ARG A 104 13.77 12.24 4.20
C ARG A 104 12.39 12.61 3.67
N ARG A 105 12.29 12.95 2.38
CA ARG A 105 11.05 13.37 1.73
C ARG A 105 10.80 12.53 0.49
N VAL A 106 9.54 12.19 0.25
CA VAL A 106 9.14 11.45 -0.94
C VAL A 106 9.33 12.34 -2.18
N ASP A 107 9.92 11.75 -3.22
CA ASP A 107 9.99 12.34 -4.55
C ASP A 107 9.53 11.31 -5.59
N ALA A 108 9.52 11.70 -6.87
CA ALA A 108 9.07 10.82 -7.94
C ALA A 108 9.92 9.53 -8.03
N GLN A 109 11.21 9.64 -7.77
CA GLN A 109 12.14 8.53 -7.86
C GLN A 109 11.97 7.55 -6.69
N SER A 110 11.84 8.05 -5.47
CA SER A 110 11.58 7.20 -4.30
C SER A 110 10.19 6.58 -4.34
N ALA A 111 9.20 7.30 -4.86
CA ALA A 111 7.87 6.74 -5.08
C ALA A 111 7.90 5.59 -6.10
N ALA A 112 8.70 5.71 -7.16
CA ALA A 112 8.88 4.63 -8.14
C ALA A 112 9.49 3.38 -7.50
N VAL A 113 10.50 3.54 -6.67
CA VAL A 113 11.12 2.42 -5.94
C VAL A 113 10.10 1.73 -5.04
N ARG A 114 9.32 2.50 -4.28
CA ARG A 114 8.26 1.99 -3.42
C ARG A 114 7.20 1.23 -4.21
N ASN A 115 6.73 1.80 -5.32
CA ASN A 115 5.70 1.17 -6.14
C ASN A 115 6.20 -0.15 -6.74
N ARG A 116 7.43 -0.18 -7.21
CA ARG A 116 8.05 -1.41 -7.73
C ARG A 116 8.14 -2.48 -6.66
N PHE A 117 8.50 -2.10 -5.44
CA PHE A 117 8.56 -3.03 -4.30
C PHE A 117 7.18 -3.66 -4.04
N VAL A 118 6.11 -2.85 -4.06
CA VAL A 118 4.75 -3.36 -3.87
C VAL A 118 4.39 -4.36 -4.98
N LEU A 119 4.68 -4.03 -6.25
CA LEU A 119 4.38 -4.92 -7.37
C LEU A 119 5.18 -6.22 -7.32
N GLU A 120 6.43 -6.17 -6.92
CA GLU A 120 7.30 -7.35 -6.85
C GLU A 120 6.95 -8.28 -5.69
N HIS A 121 6.38 -7.77 -4.60
CA HIS A 121 6.13 -8.54 -3.38
C HIS A 121 4.65 -8.85 -3.14
N SER A 122 3.77 -8.46 -4.03
CA SER A 122 2.33 -8.79 -3.93
C SER A 122 1.94 -9.78 -5.02
N ASP A 123 0.97 -10.64 -4.71
CA ASP A 123 0.52 -11.71 -5.61
C ASP A 123 -0.52 -11.21 -6.61
N ARG A 124 -1.29 -10.21 -6.21
CA ARG A 124 -2.27 -9.53 -7.06
C ARG A 124 -2.13 -8.03 -6.87
N HIS A 125 -2.48 -7.26 -7.89
CA HIS A 125 -2.30 -5.82 -7.92
C HIS A 125 -3.65 -5.13 -8.16
N VAL A 126 -4.10 -4.35 -7.19
CA VAL A 126 -5.36 -3.60 -7.27
C VAL A 126 -5.04 -2.11 -7.34
N PHE A 127 -5.65 -1.45 -8.31
CA PHE A 127 -5.47 -0.01 -8.53
C PHE A 127 -6.77 0.73 -8.28
N GLY A 128 -6.70 1.79 -7.48
CA GLY A 128 -7.84 2.69 -7.28
C GLY A 128 -8.21 3.38 -8.58
N SER A 129 -7.22 3.92 -9.27
CA SER A 129 -7.30 4.36 -10.65
C SER A 129 -5.94 4.19 -11.31
N LEU A 130 -5.91 4.13 -12.63
CA LEU A 130 -4.68 3.93 -13.39
C LEU A 130 -4.66 4.89 -14.58
N ASP A 131 -3.76 5.88 -14.53
CA ASP A 131 -3.51 6.77 -15.66
C ASP A 131 -2.72 5.99 -16.72
N PRO A 132 -3.28 5.79 -17.94
CA PRO A 132 -2.60 5.02 -18.98
C PRO A 132 -1.28 5.64 -19.44
N ASN A 133 -1.09 6.93 -19.21
CA ASN A 133 0.14 7.65 -19.55
C ASN A 133 1.08 7.84 -18.33
N GLY A 134 0.68 7.33 -17.17
CA GLY A 134 1.43 7.48 -15.93
C GLY A 134 2.51 6.43 -15.73
N GLN A 135 3.31 6.63 -14.70
CA GLN A 135 4.43 5.75 -14.37
C GLN A 135 3.96 4.35 -13.93
N LEU A 136 2.84 4.26 -13.20
CA LEU A 136 2.31 2.96 -12.77
C LEU A 136 1.95 2.09 -13.96
N ALA A 137 1.32 2.66 -14.99
CA ALA A 137 0.97 1.90 -16.20
C ALA A 137 2.21 1.34 -16.89
N LYS A 138 3.29 2.10 -16.93
CA LYS A 138 4.57 1.66 -17.51
C LYS A 138 5.18 0.50 -16.71
N MET A 139 5.04 0.52 -15.40
CA MET A 139 5.55 -0.56 -14.53
C MET A 139 4.81 -1.87 -14.73
N LEU A 140 3.61 -1.84 -15.31
CA LEU A 140 2.80 -3.03 -15.53
C LEU A 140 3.13 -3.75 -16.85
N GLU A 141 4.02 -3.22 -17.65
CA GLU A 141 4.50 -3.90 -18.86
C GLU A 141 5.10 -5.26 -18.47
N GLY A 142 4.62 -6.33 -19.11
CA GLY A 142 5.05 -7.69 -18.80
C GLY A 142 4.35 -8.34 -17.62
N VAL A 143 3.49 -7.62 -16.88
CA VAL A 143 2.67 -8.20 -15.80
C VAL A 143 1.41 -8.82 -16.40
N SER A 144 1.08 -10.04 -15.96
CA SER A 144 -0.14 -10.74 -16.43
C SER A 144 -1.39 -9.95 -16.07
N GLN A 145 -2.30 -9.80 -17.02
CA GLN A 145 -3.58 -9.12 -16.82
C GLN A 145 -4.44 -9.81 -15.75
N ASP A 146 -4.26 -11.12 -15.56
CA ASP A 146 -4.97 -11.89 -14.54
C ASP A 146 -4.62 -11.44 -13.12
N GLN A 147 -3.47 -10.79 -12.94
CA GLN A 147 -3.00 -10.30 -11.65
C GLN A 147 -3.40 -8.86 -11.38
N ILE A 148 -4.02 -8.18 -12.35
CA ILE A 148 -4.33 -6.75 -12.30
C ILE A 148 -5.83 -6.54 -12.21
N GLN A 149 -6.26 -5.68 -11.28
CA GLN A 149 -7.64 -5.21 -11.15
C GLN A 149 -7.64 -3.70 -11.00
N VAL A 150 -8.42 -3.00 -11.81
CA VAL A 150 -8.62 -1.54 -11.68
C VAL A 150 -10.04 -1.30 -11.20
N LEU A 151 -10.19 -0.58 -10.09
CA LEU A 151 -11.51 -0.32 -9.48
C LEU A 151 -12.26 0.80 -10.18
N GLY A 152 -11.55 1.78 -10.67
CA GLY A 152 -12.14 2.95 -11.30
C GLY A 152 -11.95 3.07 -12.79
#